data_d20ae9341bb1776c2fdbc657566afcae
#
_entry.id   d20ae9341bb1776c2fdbc657566afcae
#
_cell.length_a   1.000
_cell.length_b   1.000
_cell.length_c   1.000
_cell.angle_alpha   90.00
_cell.angle_beta   90.00
_cell.angle_gamma   90.00
#
_symmetry.space_group_name_H-M   'P 1'
#
loop_
_entity.id
_entity.type
_entity.pdbx_description
1 polymer ?
#
loop_
_entity_poly.entity_id
_entity_poly.type
_entity_poly.pdbx_seq_one_letter_code
_entity_poly.pdbx_strand_id
1 'polypeptide(L)'
;MPSVNLATKYSSKVDEVIINGAQSAPSVNNDYDFVDAQTVKVYSFDPVAMNNYTRSGSNRFGSPEELPDTTQTLTLTKDRAFTFTIDKGNKIDTPAGVRDAAKALRRQIDLIIQPEIDKYRFAKIADSASHKFFATTALTTSTAYEQFLSANEAIDNSDIPAGGRVCNATPKFINLLKQDDAFIKSGDLSQNMLVKGQIGEVDGVAIVKTTRLPAGCLFEITHPLACVAPVKLEEYRIHQDPPGISGQLAEGRIYYDAFVLNKKANMISVCYGDTGAGLTLTAAAGADSTHSVVTISGNTMGGALVYKGDFASAAAAKGAIDVGDDVSAWTAFPSTGIVTTADSKYIAVAVKVDGKAVSGGTVAAVVGS
;
A
#
# COMPACT_ATOMS: atom_id res chain seq x y z
N MET A 1 -28.36 -6.37 -52.18
CA MET A 1 -29.28 -5.58 -51.35
C MET A 1 -28.59 -4.28 -51.03
N PRO A 2 -29.24 -3.12 -51.18
CA PRO A 2 -28.63 -1.85 -50.78
C PRO A 2 -28.39 -1.86 -49.25
N SER A 3 -27.16 -1.58 -48.82
CA SER A 3 -26.79 -1.40 -47.42
C SER A 3 -27.35 -0.05 -46.92
N VAL A 4 -28.19 -0.09 -45.92
CA VAL A 4 -28.69 1.12 -45.28
C VAL A 4 -27.60 1.61 -44.33
N ASN A 5 -27.00 2.78 -44.61
CA ASN A 5 -26.10 3.47 -43.70
C ASN A 5 -26.92 4.07 -42.54
N LEU A 6 -26.89 3.42 -41.39
CA LEU A 6 -27.46 3.95 -40.16
C LEU A 6 -26.56 5.07 -39.62
N ALA A 7 -27.14 6.24 -39.35
CA ALA A 7 -26.42 7.34 -38.76
C ALA A 7 -25.96 6.99 -37.35
N THR A 8 -24.67 7.03 -37.08
CA THR A 8 -24.10 6.82 -35.76
C THR A 8 -24.12 8.16 -35.00
N LYS A 9 -24.91 8.24 -33.92
CA LYS A 9 -24.96 9.40 -33.05
C LYS A 9 -24.01 9.19 -31.87
N TYR A 10 -22.98 10.02 -31.78
CA TYR A 10 -22.08 10.02 -30.61
C TYR A 10 -22.75 10.72 -29.42
N SER A 11 -22.61 10.14 -28.23
CA SER A 11 -23.04 10.76 -27.00
C SER A 11 -22.12 11.94 -26.65
N SER A 12 -22.67 13.05 -26.22
CA SER A 12 -21.92 14.15 -25.63
C SER A 12 -21.51 13.89 -24.18
N LYS A 13 -22.06 12.81 -23.56
CA LYS A 13 -21.68 12.38 -22.24
C LYS A 13 -20.51 11.41 -22.34
N VAL A 14 -19.46 11.68 -21.58
CA VAL A 14 -18.32 10.79 -21.40
C VAL A 14 -18.67 9.82 -20.29
N ASP A 15 -18.46 8.52 -20.54
CA ASP A 15 -18.52 7.53 -19.47
C ASP A 15 -17.35 7.74 -18.53
N GLU A 16 -17.61 8.06 -17.29
CA GLU A 16 -16.61 8.41 -16.29
C GLU A 16 -16.48 7.28 -15.27
N VAL A 17 -15.25 6.80 -15.10
CA VAL A 17 -14.92 5.86 -14.02
C VAL A 17 -14.97 6.63 -12.70
N ILE A 18 -15.75 6.12 -11.76
CA ILE A 18 -15.87 6.66 -10.40
C ILE A 18 -15.00 5.82 -9.48
N ILE A 19 -14.04 6.47 -8.80
CA ILE A 19 -13.21 5.84 -7.78
C ILE A 19 -13.26 6.64 -6.48
N ASN A 20 -12.89 5.98 -5.39
CA ASN A 20 -12.74 6.67 -4.11
C ASN A 20 -11.62 7.71 -4.17
N GLY A 21 -11.83 8.86 -3.53
CA GLY A 21 -10.81 9.89 -3.35
C GLY A 21 -9.63 9.44 -2.48
N ALA A 22 -8.89 10.38 -1.89
CA ALA A 22 -7.79 10.09 -0.97
C ALA A 22 -8.28 9.30 0.26
N GLN A 23 -7.71 8.12 0.49
CA GLN A 23 -8.07 7.23 1.59
C GLN A 23 -7.03 7.20 2.70
N SER A 24 -5.78 7.55 2.39
CA SER A 24 -4.67 7.55 3.37
C SER A 24 -4.64 8.76 4.29
N ALA A 25 -5.40 9.83 3.98
CA ALA A 25 -5.36 11.08 4.73
C ALA A 25 -5.63 10.94 6.25
N PRO A 26 -6.59 10.10 6.71
CA PRO A 26 -6.82 9.91 8.15
C PRO A 26 -5.69 9.18 8.88
N SER A 27 -4.81 8.49 8.14
CA SER A 27 -3.75 7.62 8.69
C SER A 27 -2.38 8.29 8.77
N VAL A 28 -2.26 9.54 8.33
CA VAL A 28 -0.99 10.28 8.24
C VAL A 28 -1.13 11.68 8.79
N ASN A 29 0.02 12.31 9.13
CA ASN A 29 0.10 13.71 9.50
C ASN A 29 1.11 14.48 8.64
N ASN A 30 1.15 15.80 8.79
CA ASN A 30 2.07 16.71 8.13
C ASN A 30 2.81 17.60 9.16
N ASP A 31 3.17 17.04 10.32
CA ASP A 31 3.74 17.79 11.45
C ASP A 31 5.14 18.37 11.17
N TYR A 32 5.83 17.87 10.13
CA TYR A 32 7.18 18.32 9.77
C TYR A 32 7.15 19.10 8.47
N ASP A 33 7.76 20.29 8.49
CA ASP A 33 7.86 21.14 7.32
C ASP A 33 9.13 20.86 6.51
N PHE A 34 8.95 20.70 5.20
CA PHE A 34 10.01 20.49 4.21
C PHE A 34 10.23 21.72 3.30
N VAL A 35 9.74 22.89 3.70
CA VAL A 35 10.00 24.14 2.96
C VAL A 35 11.52 24.36 2.87
N ASP A 36 12.00 24.68 1.69
CA ASP A 36 13.41 24.95 1.38
C ASP A 36 14.39 23.78 1.64
N ALA A 37 13.94 22.62 2.10
CA ALA A 37 14.78 21.46 2.38
C ALA A 37 14.28 20.18 1.70
N GLN A 38 15.17 19.39 1.13
CA GLN A 38 14.90 18.03 0.67
C GLN A 38 14.96 17.02 1.82
N THR A 39 15.74 17.35 2.83
CA THR A 39 16.03 16.47 3.95
C THR A 39 15.77 17.19 5.25
N VAL A 40 15.02 16.56 6.14
CA VAL A 40 14.75 17.03 7.49
C VAL A 40 15.33 16.05 8.50
N LYS A 41 16.03 16.55 9.51
CA LYS A 41 16.50 15.75 10.64
C LYS A 41 15.54 15.91 11.80
N VAL A 42 14.99 14.81 12.27
CA VAL A 42 14.12 14.74 13.44
C VAL A 42 14.95 14.28 14.63
N TYR A 43 15.00 15.08 15.67
CA TYR A 43 15.65 14.73 16.93
C TYR A 43 14.67 14.02 17.85
N SER A 44 15.14 13.00 18.54
CA SER A 44 14.42 12.29 19.57
C SER A 44 15.30 12.16 20.80
N PHE A 45 14.75 12.49 21.96
CA PHE A 45 15.41 12.30 23.25
C PHE A 45 14.96 10.98 23.87
N ASP A 46 15.90 10.24 24.45
CA ASP A 46 15.57 9.04 25.20
C ASP A 46 15.44 9.39 26.68
N PRO A 47 14.35 8.95 27.36
CA PRO A 47 14.20 9.18 28.78
C PRO A 47 15.25 8.41 29.57
N VAL A 48 15.74 9.00 30.64
CA VAL A 48 16.68 8.35 31.57
C VAL A 48 15.89 7.56 32.62
N ALA A 49 16.40 6.39 33.00
CA ALA A 49 15.77 5.56 34.01
C ALA A 49 15.75 6.24 35.39
N MET A 50 14.72 5.98 36.17
CA MET A 50 14.64 6.51 37.54
C MET A 50 15.57 5.73 38.46
N ASN A 51 16.30 6.45 39.31
CA ASN A 51 17.13 5.91 40.38
C ASN A 51 16.42 6.00 41.73
N ASN A 52 16.72 5.07 42.64
CA ASN A 52 16.28 5.18 44.03
C ASN A 52 17.02 6.33 44.73
N TYR A 53 16.29 7.25 45.32
CA TYR A 53 16.88 8.35 46.08
C TYR A 53 17.52 7.85 47.37
N THR A 54 18.80 8.18 47.61
CA THR A 54 19.50 7.90 48.85
C THR A 54 19.53 9.13 49.75
N ARG A 55 19.17 8.94 51.02
CA ARG A 55 19.07 10.07 51.98
C ARG A 55 20.42 10.54 52.54
N SER A 56 21.50 9.82 52.29
CA SER A 56 22.83 10.12 52.79
C SER A 56 23.89 9.98 51.68
N GLY A 57 25.01 10.67 51.81
CA GLY A 57 26.11 10.67 50.85
C GLY A 57 25.99 11.74 49.77
N SER A 58 26.95 11.71 48.81
CA SER A 58 26.93 12.45 47.55
C SER A 58 26.19 11.65 46.50
N ASN A 59 25.73 12.27 45.40
CA ASN A 59 24.94 11.64 44.33
C ASN A 59 23.62 11.01 44.76
N ARG A 60 22.88 11.71 45.60
CA ARG A 60 21.61 11.22 46.17
C ARG A 60 20.53 10.89 45.14
N PHE A 61 20.59 11.48 43.94
CA PHE A 61 19.69 11.25 42.81
C PHE A 61 20.23 10.20 41.84
N GLY A 62 21.39 9.57 42.10
CA GLY A 62 22.14 8.74 41.21
C GLY A 62 23.28 9.49 40.52
N SER A 63 24.07 8.80 39.73
CA SER A 63 25.12 9.44 38.91
C SER A 63 24.49 10.27 37.82
N PRO A 64 24.86 11.56 37.61
CA PRO A 64 24.40 12.32 36.46
C PRO A 64 24.87 11.69 35.13
N GLU A 65 23.96 11.55 34.21
CA GLU A 65 24.24 11.08 32.85
C GLU A 65 23.81 12.18 31.86
N GLU A 66 24.53 12.31 30.75
CA GLU A 66 24.12 13.20 29.67
C GLU A 66 22.82 12.64 29.03
N LEU A 67 21.84 13.51 28.71
CA LEU A 67 20.60 13.07 28.09
C LEU A 67 20.89 12.54 26.67
N PRO A 68 20.67 11.22 26.41
CA PRO A 68 20.95 10.67 25.10
C PRO A 68 19.95 11.20 24.07
N ASP A 69 20.45 11.51 22.89
CA ASP A 69 19.64 11.89 21.73
C ASP A 69 19.88 10.96 20.55
N THR A 70 18.86 10.80 19.73
CA THR A 70 18.91 10.08 18.47
C THR A 70 18.37 10.94 17.35
N THR A 71 18.93 10.84 16.15
CA THR A 71 18.47 11.58 15.00
C THR A 71 17.98 10.63 13.91
N GLN A 72 16.81 10.92 13.33
CA GLN A 72 16.30 10.28 12.13
C GLN A 72 16.33 11.27 10.97
N THR A 73 16.92 10.86 9.86
CA THR A 73 16.98 11.67 8.63
C THR A 73 15.87 11.28 7.69
N LEU A 74 15.01 12.23 7.34
CA LEU A 74 13.87 12.07 6.43
C LEU A 74 14.22 12.77 5.11
N THR A 75 14.40 12.02 4.02
CA THR A 75 14.75 12.56 2.70
C THR A 75 13.67 12.22 1.68
N LEU A 76 13.12 13.25 1.05
CA LEU A 76 12.12 13.09 -0.01
C LEU A 76 12.74 12.41 -1.24
N THR A 77 12.09 11.36 -1.74
CA THR A 77 12.58 10.56 -2.87
C THR A 77 11.62 10.42 -4.03
N LYS A 78 10.32 10.70 -3.84
CA LYS A 78 9.29 10.49 -4.87
C LYS A 78 8.98 11.78 -5.61
N ASP A 79 9.61 11.95 -6.78
CA ASP A 79 9.36 13.03 -7.73
C ASP A 79 8.69 12.45 -8.98
N ARG A 80 7.39 12.72 -9.15
CA ARG A 80 6.57 12.12 -10.19
C ARG A 80 5.99 13.21 -11.07
N ALA A 81 5.97 12.97 -12.38
CA ALA A 81 5.41 13.89 -13.35
C ALA A 81 4.59 13.15 -14.40
N PHE A 82 3.69 13.88 -15.03
CA PHE A 82 2.94 13.43 -16.20
C PHE A 82 2.74 14.58 -17.17
N THR A 83 2.54 14.23 -18.43
CA THR A 83 2.18 15.18 -19.48
C THR A 83 1.28 14.50 -20.51
N PHE A 84 0.31 15.26 -21.03
CA PHE A 84 -0.51 14.84 -22.16
C PHE A 84 -0.98 16.03 -22.99
N THR A 85 -1.25 15.80 -24.26
CA THR A 85 -1.68 16.84 -25.20
C THR A 85 -3.10 16.59 -25.68
N ILE A 86 -3.82 17.68 -25.95
CA ILE A 86 -5.12 17.67 -26.63
C ILE A 86 -5.00 18.53 -27.87
N ASP A 87 -4.91 17.92 -29.04
CA ASP A 87 -4.82 18.60 -30.32
C ASP A 87 -6.10 19.37 -30.61
N LYS A 88 -5.93 20.55 -31.24
CA LYS A 88 -7.01 21.46 -31.56
C LYS A 88 -7.98 20.90 -32.61
N GLY A 89 -7.46 20.21 -33.62
CA GLY A 89 -8.26 19.53 -34.63
C GLY A 89 -9.11 18.41 -33.99
N ASN A 90 -8.49 17.55 -33.19
CA ASN A 90 -9.20 16.49 -32.48
C ASN A 90 -10.26 17.03 -31.49
N LYS A 91 -10.05 18.23 -30.93
CA LYS A 91 -11.03 18.86 -30.05
C LYS A 91 -12.24 19.39 -30.83
N ILE A 92 -12.02 19.89 -32.03
CA ILE A 92 -13.08 20.39 -32.93
C ILE A 92 -13.91 19.22 -33.50
N ASP A 93 -13.25 18.14 -33.89
CA ASP A 93 -13.88 16.96 -34.49
C ASP A 93 -14.59 16.07 -33.46
N THR A 94 -14.47 16.38 -32.18
CA THR A 94 -15.13 15.67 -31.08
C THR A 94 -16.30 16.49 -30.53
N PRO A 95 -17.42 15.86 -30.13
CA PRO A 95 -18.55 16.58 -29.53
C PRO A 95 -18.11 17.50 -28.39
N ALA A 96 -18.71 18.70 -28.33
CA ALA A 96 -18.32 19.76 -27.39
C ALA A 96 -18.26 19.25 -25.92
N GLY A 97 -17.16 19.54 -25.24
CA GLY A 97 -16.92 19.19 -23.83
C GLY A 97 -16.35 17.79 -23.55
N VAL A 98 -16.21 16.93 -24.55
CA VAL A 98 -15.60 15.58 -24.38
C VAL A 98 -14.10 15.69 -24.16
N ARG A 99 -13.40 16.51 -24.97
CA ARG A 99 -11.96 16.76 -24.87
C ARG A 99 -11.67 18.10 -24.20
N ASP A 100 -11.96 18.17 -22.91
CA ASP A 100 -11.67 19.34 -22.07
C ASP A 100 -10.42 19.05 -21.21
N ALA A 101 -9.40 19.90 -21.31
CA ALA A 101 -8.13 19.67 -20.60
C ALA A 101 -8.28 19.74 -19.09
N ALA A 102 -9.17 20.60 -18.57
CA ALA A 102 -9.39 20.68 -17.11
C ALA A 102 -10.07 19.42 -16.57
N LYS A 103 -11.06 18.88 -17.30
CA LYS A 103 -11.72 17.63 -16.93
C LYS A 103 -10.76 16.44 -17.06
N ALA A 104 -9.94 16.40 -18.12
CA ALA A 104 -8.95 15.35 -18.31
C ALA A 104 -7.88 15.40 -17.20
N LEU A 105 -7.42 16.59 -16.82
CA LEU A 105 -6.49 16.78 -15.71
C LEU A 105 -7.08 16.31 -14.39
N ARG A 106 -8.32 16.66 -14.08
CA ARG A 106 -9.00 16.21 -12.87
C ARG A 106 -9.11 14.69 -12.82
N ARG A 107 -9.48 14.05 -13.94
CA ARG A 107 -9.49 12.58 -14.04
C ARG A 107 -8.10 11.98 -13.79
N GLN A 108 -7.03 12.58 -14.32
CA GLN A 108 -5.66 12.13 -14.09
C GLN A 108 -5.30 12.17 -12.61
N ILE A 109 -5.70 13.23 -11.91
CA ILE A 109 -5.49 13.37 -10.46
C ILE A 109 -6.26 12.29 -9.71
N ASP A 110 -7.55 12.17 -9.96
CA ASP A 110 -8.45 11.28 -9.20
C ASP A 110 -8.17 9.80 -9.49
N LEU A 111 -7.91 9.43 -10.77
CA LEU A 111 -7.80 8.03 -11.19
C LEU A 111 -6.39 7.45 -11.08
N ILE A 112 -5.35 8.28 -11.16
CA ILE A 112 -3.96 7.82 -11.22
C ILE A 112 -3.16 8.32 -10.01
N ILE A 113 -3.13 9.64 -9.77
CA ILE A 113 -2.23 10.23 -8.79
C ILE A 113 -2.65 9.88 -7.37
N GLN A 114 -3.91 10.10 -7.00
CA GLN A 114 -4.40 9.79 -5.66
C GLN A 114 -4.25 8.31 -5.28
N PRO A 115 -4.62 7.34 -6.14
CA PRO A 115 -4.36 5.93 -5.86
C PRO A 115 -2.88 5.56 -5.75
N GLU A 116 -1.99 6.19 -6.52
CA GLU A 116 -0.54 5.96 -6.43
C GLU A 116 0.00 6.43 -5.08
N ILE A 117 -0.38 7.64 -4.65
CA ILE A 117 0.04 8.21 -3.36
C ILE A 117 -0.46 7.35 -2.20
N ASP A 118 -1.73 6.96 -2.21
CA ASP A 118 -2.31 6.14 -1.14
C ASP A 118 -1.61 4.77 -1.03
N LYS A 119 -1.43 4.09 -2.15
CA LYS A 119 -0.71 2.80 -2.18
C LYS A 119 0.70 2.93 -1.62
N TYR A 120 1.40 4.01 -1.97
CA TYR A 120 2.75 4.26 -1.47
C TYR A 120 2.75 4.51 0.05
N ARG A 121 1.83 5.34 0.56
CA ARG A 121 1.71 5.62 1.99
C ARG A 121 1.39 4.36 2.79
N PHE A 122 0.38 3.59 2.37
CA PHE A 122 0.03 2.33 3.03
C PHE A 122 1.19 1.32 2.99
N ALA A 123 1.92 1.22 1.88
CA ALA A 123 3.09 0.36 1.80
C ALA A 123 4.20 0.78 2.78
N LYS A 124 4.43 2.09 2.96
CA LYS A 124 5.40 2.62 3.92
C LYS A 124 4.98 2.38 5.37
N ILE A 125 3.70 2.54 5.69
CA ILE A 125 3.13 2.26 7.00
C ILE A 125 3.32 0.77 7.33
N ALA A 126 2.91 -0.12 6.42
CA ALA A 126 3.01 -1.56 6.62
C ALA A 126 4.45 -2.07 6.72
N ASP A 127 5.36 -1.55 5.89
CA ASP A 127 6.78 -1.92 5.91
C ASP A 127 7.45 -1.60 7.25
N SER A 128 7.12 -0.44 7.81
CA SER A 128 7.70 0.08 9.05
C SER A 128 6.96 -0.37 10.33
N ALA A 129 5.91 -1.16 10.22
CA ALA A 129 5.14 -1.63 11.37
C ALA A 129 5.97 -2.51 12.31
N SER A 130 5.91 -2.26 13.64
CA SER A 130 6.55 -3.12 14.63
C SER A 130 5.76 -4.40 14.89
N HIS A 131 4.43 -4.35 14.75
CA HIS A 131 3.55 -5.50 15.00
C HIS A 131 3.05 -6.03 13.66
N LYS A 132 3.60 -7.19 13.23
CA LYS A 132 3.21 -7.87 11.99
C LYS A 132 2.66 -9.24 12.29
N PHE A 133 1.42 -9.48 11.92
CA PHE A 133 0.71 -10.74 12.08
C PHE A 133 0.60 -11.43 10.72
N PHE A 134 0.84 -12.75 10.71
CA PHE A 134 0.73 -13.57 9.50
C PHE A 134 -0.34 -14.64 9.76
N ALA A 135 -1.52 -14.44 9.18
CA ALA A 135 -2.59 -15.43 9.24
C ALA A 135 -2.28 -16.58 8.28
N THR A 136 -1.56 -17.59 8.76
CA THR A 136 -1.18 -18.79 8.00
C THR A 136 -2.38 -19.63 7.58
N THR A 137 -3.47 -19.53 8.33
CA THR A 137 -4.78 -20.08 7.97
C THR A 137 -5.69 -18.93 7.56
N ALA A 138 -6.46 -19.12 6.47
CA ALA A 138 -7.41 -18.10 6.02
C ALA A 138 -8.36 -17.73 7.15
N LEU A 139 -8.52 -16.43 7.39
CA LEU A 139 -9.47 -15.93 8.38
C LEU A 139 -10.90 -16.30 7.98
N THR A 140 -11.66 -16.70 8.97
CA THR A 140 -13.06 -17.09 8.86
C THR A 140 -13.96 -16.02 9.51
N THR A 141 -15.25 -16.19 9.38
CA THR A 141 -16.26 -15.34 10.04
C THR A 141 -16.25 -15.47 11.57
N SER A 142 -15.58 -16.46 12.14
CA SER A 142 -15.45 -16.66 13.59
C SER A 142 -14.11 -16.24 14.16
N THR A 143 -13.12 -15.90 13.31
CA THR A 143 -11.77 -15.54 13.76
C THR A 143 -11.35 -14.13 13.33
N ALA A 144 -12.16 -13.47 12.50
CA ALA A 144 -11.82 -12.16 11.98
C ALA A 144 -11.79 -11.07 13.07
N TYR A 145 -12.77 -11.09 13.96
CA TYR A 145 -12.86 -10.15 15.08
C TYR A 145 -11.76 -10.38 16.12
N GLU A 146 -11.48 -11.64 16.49
CA GLU A 146 -10.40 -11.99 17.40
C GLU A 146 -9.03 -11.53 16.87
N GLN A 147 -8.77 -11.71 15.56
CA GLN A 147 -7.54 -11.25 14.95
C GLN A 147 -7.41 -9.72 14.96
N PHE A 148 -8.52 -8.99 14.78
CA PHE A 148 -8.55 -7.54 14.90
C PHE A 148 -8.23 -7.09 16.34
N LEU A 149 -8.87 -7.70 17.34
CA LEU A 149 -8.62 -7.40 18.74
C LEU A 149 -7.16 -7.68 19.13
N SER A 150 -6.59 -8.81 18.70
CA SER A 150 -5.18 -9.15 18.96
C SER A 150 -4.22 -8.13 18.35
N ALA A 151 -4.54 -7.60 17.16
CA ALA A 151 -3.74 -6.59 16.52
C ALA A 151 -3.84 -5.22 17.21
N ASN A 152 -5.01 -4.86 17.77
CA ASN A 152 -5.20 -3.65 18.56
C ASN A 152 -4.55 -3.78 19.95
N GLU A 153 -4.67 -4.94 20.60
CA GLU A 153 -4.02 -5.28 21.88
C GLU A 153 -2.50 -5.11 21.80
N ALA A 154 -1.86 -5.49 20.72
CA ALA A 154 -0.42 -5.32 20.54
C ALA A 154 0.02 -3.86 20.61
N ILE A 155 -0.82 -2.93 20.14
CA ILE A 155 -0.59 -1.48 20.25
C ILE A 155 -0.85 -1.02 21.68
N ASP A 156 -1.90 -1.53 22.35
CA ASP A 156 -2.21 -1.22 23.76
C ASP A 156 -1.08 -1.65 24.69
N ASN A 157 -0.53 -2.84 24.48
CA ASN A 157 0.63 -3.37 25.22
C ASN A 157 1.91 -2.53 25.06
N SER A 158 1.92 -1.60 24.09
CA SER A 158 2.99 -0.62 23.90
C SER A 158 2.70 0.74 24.56
N ASP A 159 1.69 0.82 25.44
CA ASP A 159 1.24 2.05 26.15
C ASP A 159 0.84 3.19 25.21
N ILE A 160 0.29 2.86 24.03
CA ILE A 160 -0.14 3.85 23.05
C ILE A 160 -1.62 4.23 23.28
N PRO A 161 -1.96 5.54 23.27
CA PRO A 161 -3.35 5.97 23.42
C PRO A 161 -4.32 5.29 22.46
N ALA A 162 -5.47 4.84 22.95
CA ALA A 162 -6.49 4.19 22.11
C ALA A 162 -7.20 5.17 21.16
N GLY A 163 -7.31 6.46 21.56
CA GLY A 163 -8.03 7.45 20.76
C GLY A 163 -7.29 7.88 19.51
N GLY A 164 -8.03 8.01 18.40
CA GLY A 164 -7.52 8.50 17.12
C GLY A 164 -6.85 7.45 16.23
N ARG A 165 -6.89 6.18 16.60
CA ARG A 165 -6.40 5.09 15.74
C ARG A 165 -7.31 4.90 14.54
N VAL A 166 -6.71 4.57 13.40
CA VAL A 166 -7.41 4.30 12.14
C VAL A 166 -7.01 2.93 11.63
N CYS A 167 -8.01 2.12 11.30
CA CYS A 167 -7.83 0.83 10.63
C CYS A 167 -8.20 0.96 9.15
N ASN A 168 -7.22 0.77 8.28
CA ASN A 168 -7.45 0.61 6.86
C ASN A 168 -7.61 -0.87 6.56
N ALA A 169 -8.76 -1.27 5.98
CA ALA A 169 -9.08 -2.67 5.81
C ALA A 169 -9.59 -3.00 4.41
N THR A 170 -9.23 -4.20 3.92
CA THR A 170 -9.71 -4.71 2.64
C THR A 170 -11.21 -5.02 2.69
N PRO A 171 -11.92 -4.94 1.55
CA PRO A 171 -13.32 -5.33 1.47
C PRO A 171 -13.58 -6.78 1.93
N LYS A 172 -12.62 -7.70 1.66
CA LYS A 172 -12.70 -9.09 2.09
C LYS A 172 -12.73 -9.20 3.61
N PHE A 173 -11.79 -8.55 4.29
CA PHE A 173 -11.72 -8.55 5.75
C PHE A 173 -12.97 -7.94 6.40
N ILE A 174 -13.44 -6.80 5.87
CA ILE A 174 -14.66 -6.15 6.36
C ILE A 174 -15.90 -7.05 6.20
N ASN A 175 -15.98 -7.80 5.11
CA ASN A 175 -17.08 -8.74 4.93
C ASN A 175 -17.03 -9.89 5.94
N LEU A 176 -15.83 -10.41 6.27
CA LEU A 176 -15.66 -11.41 7.32
C LEU A 176 -16.05 -10.84 8.68
N LEU A 177 -15.58 -9.63 9.01
CA LEU A 177 -15.90 -8.97 10.28
C LEU A 177 -17.41 -8.74 10.46
N LYS A 178 -18.12 -8.33 9.40
CA LYS A 178 -19.57 -8.15 9.44
C LYS A 178 -20.37 -9.43 9.64
N GLN A 179 -19.82 -10.58 9.33
CA GLN A 179 -20.43 -11.89 9.48
C GLN A 179 -19.98 -12.61 10.77
N ASP A 180 -19.08 -12.00 11.54
CA ASP A 180 -18.58 -12.56 12.79
C ASP A 180 -19.64 -12.43 13.89
N ASP A 181 -20.04 -13.56 14.47
CA ASP A 181 -21.07 -13.63 15.53
C ASP A 181 -20.66 -12.85 16.79
N ALA A 182 -19.36 -12.85 17.13
CA ALA A 182 -18.84 -12.13 18.28
C ALA A 182 -18.92 -10.61 18.05
N PHE A 183 -18.64 -10.16 16.83
CA PHE A 183 -18.79 -8.77 16.43
C PHE A 183 -20.27 -8.33 16.44
N ILE A 184 -21.17 -9.13 15.88
CA ILE A 184 -22.62 -8.84 15.82
C ILE A 184 -23.21 -8.69 17.24
N LYS A 185 -22.73 -9.45 18.22
CA LYS A 185 -23.20 -9.42 19.60
C LYS A 185 -22.60 -8.27 20.43
N SER A 186 -21.59 -7.57 19.94
CA SER A 186 -20.85 -6.53 20.70
C SER A 186 -21.59 -5.20 20.85
N GLY A 187 -22.80 -4.99 20.33
CA GLY A 187 -23.66 -3.86 20.64
C GLY A 187 -24.22 -3.05 19.48
N ASP A 188 -24.77 -1.87 19.78
CA ASP A 188 -25.49 -0.98 18.83
C ASP A 188 -24.66 -0.50 17.63
N LEU A 189 -23.33 -0.41 17.76
CA LEU A 189 -22.44 0.01 16.70
C LEU A 189 -22.37 -1.02 15.57
N SER A 190 -22.34 -2.30 15.91
CA SER A 190 -22.34 -3.40 14.93
C SER A 190 -23.65 -3.44 14.15
N GLN A 191 -24.76 -3.14 14.79
CA GLN A 191 -26.08 -3.03 14.16
C GLN A 191 -26.15 -1.87 13.15
N ASN A 192 -25.61 -0.71 13.49
CA ASN A 192 -25.54 0.45 12.60
C ASN A 192 -24.66 0.19 11.37
N MET A 193 -23.59 -0.57 11.54
CA MET A 193 -22.68 -1.00 10.48
C MET A 193 -23.35 -1.97 9.51
N LEU A 194 -24.17 -2.89 10.03
CA LEU A 194 -24.94 -3.86 9.23
C LEU A 194 -26.07 -3.20 8.44
N VAL A 195 -26.85 -2.32 9.09
CA VAL A 195 -28.05 -1.73 8.50
C VAL A 195 -27.74 -0.61 7.52
N LYS A 196 -26.80 0.28 7.85
CA LYS A 196 -26.50 1.45 7.03
C LYS A 196 -25.32 1.25 6.04
N GLY A 197 -24.62 0.10 6.12
CA GLY A 197 -23.39 -0.10 5.33
C GLY A 197 -22.26 0.86 5.71
N GLN A 198 -22.47 1.68 6.73
CA GLN A 198 -21.51 2.66 7.22
C GLN A 198 -20.45 1.94 8.04
N ILE A 199 -19.18 2.16 7.72
CA ILE A 199 -18.08 1.62 8.47
C ILE A 199 -17.81 2.61 9.59
N GLY A 200 -18.06 2.15 10.80
CA GLY A 200 -17.97 2.96 12.01
C GLY A 200 -16.63 2.77 12.72
N GLU A 201 -16.68 2.92 14.01
CA GLU A 201 -15.59 2.69 14.95
C GLU A 201 -15.77 1.33 15.61
N VAL A 202 -14.69 0.57 15.77
CA VAL A 202 -14.66 -0.74 16.44
C VAL A 202 -13.54 -0.72 17.45
N ASP A 203 -13.86 -0.96 18.71
CA ASP A 203 -12.90 -0.94 19.82
C ASP A 203 -12.05 0.35 19.87
N GLY A 204 -12.69 1.51 19.68
CA GLY A 204 -12.01 2.80 19.64
C GLY A 204 -11.22 3.10 18.37
N VAL A 205 -11.29 2.22 17.35
CA VAL A 205 -10.55 2.35 16.10
C VAL A 205 -11.50 2.64 14.93
N ALA A 206 -11.28 3.76 14.24
CA ALA A 206 -12.07 4.12 13.06
C ALA A 206 -11.68 3.24 11.86
N ILE A 207 -12.66 2.61 11.20
CA ILE A 207 -12.42 1.72 10.06
C ILE A 207 -12.62 2.43 8.72
N VAL A 208 -11.62 2.37 7.85
CA VAL A 208 -11.65 2.85 6.47
C VAL A 208 -11.52 1.68 5.50
N LYS A 209 -12.52 1.53 4.62
CA LYS A 209 -12.48 0.49 3.57
C LYS A 209 -11.61 0.94 2.40
N THR A 210 -10.58 0.17 2.08
CA THR A 210 -9.67 0.46 0.98
C THR A 210 -9.27 -0.80 0.21
N THR A 211 -9.02 -0.64 -1.08
CA THR A 211 -8.41 -1.66 -1.96
C THR A 211 -6.95 -1.35 -2.27
N ARG A 212 -6.38 -0.31 -1.63
CA ARG A 212 -5.06 0.25 -1.93
C ARG A 212 -3.97 -0.24 -0.99
N LEU A 213 -4.28 -1.19 -0.10
CA LEU A 213 -3.32 -1.81 0.81
C LEU A 213 -2.22 -2.59 0.07
N PRO A 214 -1.04 -2.78 0.70
CA PRO A 214 0.04 -3.57 0.12
C PRO A 214 -0.33 -5.04 -0.09
N ALA A 215 0.55 -5.76 -0.78
CA ALA A 215 0.34 -7.16 -1.12
C ALA A 215 0.11 -8.00 0.13
N GLY A 216 -0.89 -8.88 0.09
CA GLY A 216 -1.22 -9.79 1.20
C GLY A 216 -1.75 -9.11 2.46
N CYS A 217 -1.81 -7.78 2.54
CA CYS A 217 -2.32 -7.08 3.71
C CYS A 217 -3.85 -7.15 3.76
N LEU A 218 -4.41 -7.69 4.85
CA LEU A 218 -5.84 -7.72 5.11
C LEU A 218 -6.33 -6.43 5.75
N PHE A 219 -5.60 -5.95 6.74
CA PHE A 219 -5.83 -4.67 7.41
C PHE A 219 -4.54 -4.15 8.06
N GLU A 220 -4.49 -2.85 8.27
CA GLU A 220 -3.46 -2.17 9.05
C GLU A 220 -4.12 -1.19 10.03
N ILE A 221 -3.69 -1.21 11.28
CA ILE A 221 -4.09 -0.25 12.32
C ILE A 221 -2.93 0.69 12.53
N THR A 222 -3.17 1.99 12.45
CA THR A 222 -2.15 3.00 12.65
C THR A 222 -2.69 4.19 13.43
N HIS A 223 -1.82 4.85 14.20
CA HIS A 223 -2.12 6.16 14.76
C HIS A 223 -1.53 7.23 13.83
N PRO A 224 -2.27 8.30 13.47
CA PRO A 224 -1.80 9.33 12.53
C PRO A 224 -0.45 9.95 12.91
N LEU A 225 -0.12 10.05 14.20
CA LEU A 225 1.16 10.56 14.67
C LEU A 225 2.37 9.69 14.29
N ALA A 226 2.16 8.45 13.83
CA ALA A 226 3.25 7.54 13.48
C ALA A 226 3.85 7.83 12.11
N CYS A 227 3.02 8.23 11.15
CA CYS A 227 3.44 8.44 9.76
C CYS A 227 3.31 9.90 9.35
N VAL A 228 4.41 10.48 8.90
CA VAL A 228 4.48 11.81 8.31
C VAL A 228 4.48 11.68 6.79
N ALA A 229 3.58 12.38 6.11
CA ALA A 229 3.40 12.26 4.66
C ALA A 229 3.47 13.62 3.96
N PRO A 230 4.65 14.26 3.90
CA PRO A 230 4.82 15.57 3.32
C PRO A 230 4.58 15.57 1.81
N VAL A 231 3.93 16.62 1.33
CA VAL A 231 3.85 16.98 -0.09
C VAL A 231 4.54 18.32 -0.24
N LYS A 232 5.70 18.34 -0.91
CA LYS A 232 6.51 19.55 -1.04
C LYS A 232 6.13 20.39 -2.25
N LEU A 233 5.80 19.74 -3.35
CA LEU A 233 5.44 20.38 -4.60
C LEU A 233 4.24 19.65 -5.20
N GLU A 234 3.22 20.41 -5.55
CA GLU A 234 2.07 19.95 -6.30
C GLU A 234 1.72 21.03 -7.31
N GLU A 235 2.13 20.81 -8.57
CA GLU A 235 1.92 21.75 -9.64
C GLU A 235 1.16 21.10 -10.79
N TYR A 236 0.08 21.76 -11.22
CA TYR A 236 -0.69 21.37 -12.39
C TYR A 236 -0.87 22.58 -13.30
N ARG A 237 -0.47 22.45 -14.57
CA ARG A 237 -0.50 23.53 -15.55
C ARG A 237 -1.18 23.09 -16.84
N ILE A 238 -1.92 24.00 -17.46
CA ILE A 238 -2.49 23.81 -18.78
C ILE A 238 -1.97 24.95 -19.65
N HIS A 239 -1.13 24.62 -20.63
CA HIS A 239 -0.61 25.57 -21.62
C HIS A 239 -1.51 25.58 -22.85
N GLN A 240 -1.74 26.79 -23.39
CA GLN A 240 -2.47 26.99 -24.62
C GLN A 240 -1.44 27.21 -25.74
N ASP A 241 -1.58 26.44 -26.84
CA ASP A 241 -0.75 26.50 -28.03
C ASP A 241 0.77 26.64 -27.74
N PRO A 242 1.39 25.73 -26.94
CA PRO A 242 2.81 25.78 -26.65
C PRO A 242 3.63 25.48 -27.92
N PRO A 243 4.92 25.88 -27.99
CA PRO A 243 5.75 25.63 -29.17
C PRO A 243 5.73 24.20 -29.66
N GLY A 244 5.44 23.98 -30.94
CA GLY A 244 5.39 22.65 -31.55
C GLY A 244 4.09 21.85 -31.33
N ILE A 245 3.10 22.40 -30.61
CA ILE A 245 1.80 21.77 -30.38
C ILE A 245 0.69 22.74 -30.72
N SER A 246 -0.22 22.33 -31.61
CA SER A 246 -1.45 23.08 -31.88
C SER A 246 -2.57 22.55 -30.99
N GLY A 247 -2.83 23.24 -29.86
CA GLY A 247 -3.83 22.80 -28.89
C GLY A 247 -3.43 23.03 -27.43
N GLN A 248 -3.84 22.14 -26.55
CA GLN A 248 -3.59 22.26 -25.13
C GLN A 248 -2.59 21.19 -24.66
N LEU A 249 -1.63 21.59 -23.83
CA LEU A 249 -0.70 20.71 -23.14
C LEU A 249 -1.00 20.78 -21.64
N ALA A 250 -1.35 19.66 -21.04
CA ALA A 250 -1.51 19.54 -19.59
C ALA A 250 -0.28 18.84 -18.99
N GLU A 251 0.29 19.47 -17.98
CA GLU A 251 1.46 18.97 -17.25
C GLU A 251 1.17 18.99 -15.76
N GLY A 252 1.73 18.00 -15.06
CA GLY A 252 1.69 17.96 -13.62
C GLY A 252 2.95 17.35 -13.05
N ARG A 253 3.35 17.86 -11.89
CA ARG A 253 4.46 17.36 -11.11
C ARG A 253 4.06 17.33 -9.65
N ILE A 254 4.38 16.22 -8.97
CA ILE A 254 4.18 16.08 -7.55
C ILE A 254 5.44 15.51 -6.91
N TYR A 255 5.90 16.18 -5.85
CA TYR A 255 7.08 15.80 -5.07
C TYR A 255 6.66 15.52 -3.65
N TYR A 256 6.66 14.25 -3.25
CA TYR A 256 6.12 13.75 -1.99
C TYR A 256 6.94 12.59 -1.43
N ASP A 257 6.69 12.23 -0.20
CA ASP A 257 7.16 10.97 0.41
C ASP A 257 6.25 10.58 1.59
N ALA A 258 6.60 9.49 2.27
CA ALA A 258 5.98 9.06 3.51
C ALA A 258 7.04 8.43 4.42
N PHE A 259 7.05 8.84 5.68
CA PHE A 259 8.03 8.41 6.67
C PHE A 259 7.34 7.96 7.95
N VAL A 260 7.71 6.79 8.45
CA VAL A 260 7.35 6.37 9.80
C VAL A 260 8.50 6.75 10.73
N LEU A 261 8.15 7.40 11.85
CA LEU A 261 9.12 7.78 12.85
C LEU A 261 9.56 6.55 13.65
N ASN A 262 10.87 6.30 13.78
CA ASN A 262 11.42 5.08 14.35
C ASN A 262 10.86 4.77 15.76
N LYS A 263 10.70 5.78 16.62
CA LYS A 263 10.14 5.62 17.97
C LYS A 263 8.62 5.43 18.00
N LYS A 264 7.95 5.58 16.87
CA LYS A 264 6.49 5.45 16.75
C LYS A 264 6.06 4.25 15.90
N ALA A 265 7.00 3.40 15.49
CA ALA A 265 6.70 2.19 14.72
C ALA A 265 5.79 1.21 15.48
N ASN A 266 5.84 1.21 16.82
CA ASN A 266 4.97 0.43 17.71
C ASN A 266 3.52 0.94 17.77
N MET A 267 3.22 2.10 17.17
CA MET A 267 1.86 2.59 16.95
C MET A 267 1.17 1.95 15.73
N ILE A 268 1.84 1.03 15.07
CA ILE A 268 1.37 0.41 13.83
C ILE A 268 1.33 -1.11 13.99
N SER A 269 0.17 -1.68 13.64
CA SER A 269 -0.06 -3.11 13.59
C SER A 269 -0.62 -3.50 12.23
N VAL A 270 -0.08 -4.54 11.60
CA VAL A 270 -0.46 -5.00 10.27
C VAL A 270 -0.76 -6.49 10.29
N CYS A 271 -1.84 -6.89 9.64
CA CYS A 271 -2.20 -8.28 9.46
C CYS A 271 -2.11 -8.69 7.99
N TYR A 272 -1.26 -9.66 7.71
CA TYR A 272 -1.14 -10.31 6.41
C TYR A 272 -1.92 -11.63 6.41
N GLY A 273 -2.58 -11.92 5.29
CA GLY A 273 -3.35 -13.14 5.15
C GLY A 273 -3.87 -13.32 3.71
N ASP A 274 -4.68 -14.34 3.49
CA ASP A 274 -5.28 -14.58 2.19
C ASP A 274 -6.28 -13.48 1.81
N THR A 275 -5.84 -12.56 0.95
CA THR A 275 -6.69 -11.49 0.40
C THR A 275 -7.61 -11.96 -0.74
N GLY A 276 -7.41 -13.17 -1.24
CA GLY A 276 -8.04 -13.70 -2.45
C GLY A 276 -7.42 -13.17 -3.74
N ALA A 277 -6.39 -12.33 -3.66
CA ALA A 277 -5.67 -11.75 -4.79
C ALA A 277 -4.20 -12.19 -4.71
N GLY A 278 -3.83 -13.20 -5.49
CA GLY A 278 -2.44 -13.63 -5.66
C GLY A 278 -1.76 -12.90 -6.82
N LEU A 279 -0.51 -13.26 -7.07
CA LEU A 279 0.21 -12.85 -8.27
C LEU A 279 -0.20 -13.74 -9.46
N THR A 280 -0.41 -13.12 -10.61
CA THR A 280 -0.57 -13.85 -11.87
C THR A 280 0.76 -13.81 -12.60
N LEU A 281 1.28 -14.99 -12.94
CA LEU A 281 2.54 -15.15 -13.64
C LEU A 281 2.32 -15.70 -15.06
N THR A 282 3.09 -15.18 -16.00
CA THR A 282 3.22 -15.77 -17.35
C THR A 282 4.69 -16.02 -17.62
N ALA A 283 5.00 -17.13 -18.28
CA ALA A 283 6.35 -17.50 -18.66
C ALA A 283 6.51 -17.53 -20.18
N ALA A 284 7.67 -17.10 -20.66
CA ALA A 284 8.11 -17.21 -22.03
C ALA A 284 9.51 -17.84 -22.08
N ALA A 285 9.91 -18.34 -23.25
CA ALA A 285 11.22 -18.92 -23.45
C ALA A 285 12.35 -17.91 -23.11
N GLY A 286 13.31 -18.36 -22.34
CA GLY A 286 14.54 -17.64 -22.08
C GLY A 286 15.54 -17.73 -23.22
N ALA A 287 16.77 -17.28 -22.97
CA ALA A 287 17.84 -17.31 -23.97
C ALA A 287 18.43 -18.72 -24.19
N ASP A 288 18.23 -19.64 -23.25
CA ASP A 288 18.79 -21.00 -23.27
C ASP A 288 17.88 -21.98 -22.48
N SER A 289 18.30 -23.27 -22.45
CA SER A 289 17.55 -24.36 -21.81
C SER A 289 17.52 -24.28 -20.24
N THR A 290 18.08 -23.25 -19.63
CA THR A 290 18.14 -23.10 -18.19
C THR A 290 17.46 -21.81 -17.69
N HIS A 291 16.85 -21.03 -18.60
CA HIS A 291 16.24 -19.76 -18.26
C HIS A 291 14.81 -19.64 -18.82
N SER A 292 13.94 -19.07 -18.02
CA SER A 292 12.59 -18.61 -18.42
C SER A 292 12.47 -17.11 -18.19
N VAL A 293 11.71 -16.42 -19.05
CA VAL A 293 11.31 -15.02 -18.83
C VAL A 293 9.94 -14.99 -18.18
N VAL A 294 9.87 -14.56 -16.93
CA VAL A 294 8.64 -14.49 -16.14
C VAL A 294 8.13 -13.06 -16.07
N THR A 295 6.89 -12.85 -16.46
CA THR A 295 6.18 -11.57 -16.31
C THR A 295 5.18 -11.69 -15.16
N ILE A 296 5.16 -10.69 -14.28
CA ILE A 296 4.33 -10.66 -13.09
C ILE A 296 3.24 -9.61 -13.27
N SER A 297 2.01 -9.96 -12.94
CA SER A 297 0.90 -9.03 -12.76
C SER A 297 0.23 -9.26 -11.41
N GLY A 298 -0.29 -8.18 -10.81
CA GLY A 298 -0.87 -8.20 -9.48
C GLY A 298 -0.24 -7.16 -8.56
N ASN A 299 -0.62 -7.18 -7.28
CA ASN A 299 -0.10 -6.25 -6.29
C ASN A 299 1.22 -6.78 -5.70
N THR A 300 2.31 -6.10 -5.99
CA THR A 300 3.66 -6.41 -5.49
C THR A 300 4.18 -5.40 -4.47
N MET A 301 3.36 -4.41 -4.09
CA MET A 301 3.78 -3.32 -3.19
C MET A 301 3.89 -3.79 -1.74
N GLY A 302 4.82 -3.22 -1.00
CA GLY A 302 5.01 -3.45 0.43
C GLY A 302 5.89 -4.65 0.78
N GLY A 303 6.67 -5.19 -0.19
CA GLY A 303 7.60 -6.27 0.08
C GLY A 303 8.62 -6.45 -1.03
N ALA A 304 9.61 -7.29 -0.80
CA ALA A 304 10.60 -7.67 -1.81
C ALA A 304 10.10 -8.85 -2.65
N LEU A 305 10.23 -8.77 -3.98
CA LEU A 305 9.96 -9.90 -4.85
C LEU A 305 11.10 -10.91 -4.78
N VAL A 306 10.76 -12.16 -4.51
CA VAL A 306 11.68 -13.29 -4.50
C VAL A 306 11.12 -14.45 -5.31
N TYR A 307 11.99 -15.31 -5.83
CA TYR A 307 11.59 -16.50 -6.59
C TYR A 307 12.37 -17.73 -6.20
N LYS A 308 11.80 -18.87 -6.51
CA LYS A 308 12.45 -20.19 -6.51
C LYS A 308 11.95 -20.99 -7.70
N GLY A 309 12.88 -21.57 -8.44
CA GLY A 309 12.60 -22.47 -9.57
C GLY A 309 12.64 -23.94 -9.17
N ASP A 310 12.56 -24.80 -10.20
CA ASP A 310 12.78 -26.25 -10.13
C ASP A 310 11.82 -27.05 -9.24
N PHE A 311 10.63 -26.53 -8.98
CA PHE A 311 9.59 -27.33 -8.33
C PHE A 311 9.11 -28.46 -9.25
N ALA A 312 8.92 -29.64 -8.67
CA ALA A 312 8.50 -30.83 -9.42
C ALA A 312 7.06 -30.78 -9.93
N SER A 313 6.20 -29.96 -9.31
CA SER A 313 4.79 -29.83 -9.70
C SER A 313 4.24 -28.45 -9.33
N ALA A 314 3.13 -28.07 -9.97
CA ALA A 314 2.40 -26.84 -9.63
C ALA A 314 1.92 -26.84 -8.17
N ALA A 315 1.50 -28.00 -7.64
CA ALA A 315 1.07 -28.14 -6.25
C ALA A 315 2.22 -27.88 -5.27
N ALA A 316 3.43 -28.40 -5.56
CA ALA A 316 4.62 -28.18 -4.73
C ALA A 316 5.05 -26.70 -4.77
N ALA A 317 4.99 -26.06 -5.93
CA ALA A 317 5.29 -24.63 -6.08
C ALA A 317 4.27 -23.77 -5.33
N LYS A 318 2.99 -24.08 -5.43
CA LYS A 318 1.91 -23.39 -4.73
C LYS A 318 1.98 -23.54 -3.22
N GLY A 319 2.24 -24.74 -2.69
CA GLY A 319 2.36 -25.00 -1.26
C GLY A 319 3.64 -24.41 -0.63
N ALA A 320 4.48 -23.71 -1.39
CA ALA A 320 5.68 -23.05 -0.89
C ALA A 320 5.53 -21.50 -0.85
N ILE A 321 4.34 -20.98 -1.15
CA ILE A 321 4.03 -19.54 -1.17
C ILE A 321 2.78 -19.18 -0.38
N ASP A 322 2.33 -20.06 0.51
CA ASP A 322 1.24 -19.75 1.43
C ASP A 322 1.68 -18.62 2.39
N VAL A 323 0.70 -17.84 2.86
CA VAL A 323 1.00 -16.70 3.75
C VAL A 323 1.67 -17.21 5.02
N GLY A 324 2.82 -16.65 5.36
CA GLY A 324 3.63 -17.04 6.51
C GLY A 324 4.72 -18.05 6.22
N ASP A 325 4.79 -18.62 5.02
CA ASP A 325 5.88 -19.51 4.62
C ASP A 325 7.24 -18.80 4.64
N ASP A 326 8.27 -19.54 5.07
CA ASP A 326 9.63 -19.01 5.07
C ASP A 326 10.22 -18.98 3.65
N VAL A 327 10.39 -17.80 3.14
CA VAL A 327 11.01 -17.51 1.83
C VAL A 327 12.29 -16.68 2.00
N SER A 328 12.89 -16.66 3.19
CA SER A 328 14.09 -15.89 3.51
C SER A 328 15.27 -16.25 2.63
N ALA A 329 15.41 -17.55 2.29
CA ALA A 329 16.49 -18.11 1.48
C ALA A 329 16.21 -18.03 -0.05
N TRP A 330 15.06 -17.48 -0.48
CA TRP A 330 14.73 -17.38 -1.90
C TRP A 330 15.54 -16.28 -2.57
N THR A 331 15.82 -16.47 -3.87
CA THR A 331 16.58 -15.51 -4.67
C THR A 331 15.72 -14.26 -4.98
N ALA A 332 16.35 -13.08 -4.94
CA ALA A 332 15.68 -11.84 -5.35
C ALA A 332 15.23 -11.96 -6.82
N PHE A 333 13.98 -11.57 -7.09
CA PHE A 333 13.45 -11.60 -8.44
C PHE A 333 14.12 -10.51 -9.29
N PRO A 334 14.74 -10.87 -10.43
CA PRO A 334 15.48 -9.91 -11.23
C PRO A 334 14.55 -8.97 -12.00
N SER A 335 14.96 -7.70 -12.14
CA SER A 335 14.19 -6.68 -12.87
C SER A 335 13.98 -7.01 -14.36
N THR A 336 14.84 -7.87 -14.92
CA THR A 336 14.71 -8.36 -16.30
C THR A 336 13.62 -9.43 -16.46
N GLY A 337 13.12 -10.01 -15.36
CA GLY A 337 12.22 -11.15 -15.37
C GLY A 337 12.87 -12.48 -15.74
N ILE A 338 14.18 -12.53 -15.98
CA ILE A 338 14.90 -13.76 -16.38
C ILE A 338 15.21 -14.57 -15.12
N VAL A 339 14.64 -15.74 -14.98
CA VAL A 339 14.81 -16.63 -13.83
C VAL A 339 15.43 -17.96 -14.26
N THR A 340 16.31 -18.49 -13.41
CA THR A 340 16.94 -19.80 -13.64
C THR A 340 15.98 -20.91 -13.22
N THR A 341 15.75 -21.87 -14.12
CA THR A 341 14.91 -23.04 -13.91
C THR A 341 15.18 -24.09 -14.99
N ALA A 342 14.98 -25.36 -14.67
CA ALA A 342 15.06 -26.44 -15.66
C ALA A 342 13.73 -26.58 -16.44
N ASP A 343 13.82 -27.19 -17.62
CA ASP A 343 12.65 -27.53 -18.42
C ASP A 343 11.67 -28.44 -17.65
N SER A 344 10.39 -28.32 -17.98
CA SER A 344 9.31 -29.11 -17.37
C SER A 344 9.19 -28.96 -15.83
N LYS A 345 9.73 -27.88 -15.27
CA LYS A 345 9.63 -27.52 -13.85
C LYS A 345 8.66 -26.36 -13.63
N TYR A 346 8.44 -26.01 -12.39
CA TYR A 346 7.59 -24.89 -12.01
C TYR A 346 8.40 -23.84 -11.26
N ILE A 347 8.00 -22.61 -11.46
CA ILE A 347 8.58 -21.42 -10.83
C ILE A 347 7.53 -20.87 -9.87
N ALA A 348 7.94 -20.57 -8.65
CA ALA A 348 7.15 -19.82 -7.68
C ALA A 348 7.78 -18.44 -7.48
N VAL A 349 6.94 -17.41 -7.42
CA VAL A 349 7.34 -16.03 -7.09
C VAL A 349 6.51 -15.59 -5.90
N ALA A 350 7.14 -15.01 -4.90
CA ALA A 350 6.48 -14.49 -3.70
C ALA A 350 6.85 -13.04 -3.43
N VAL A 351 5.93 -12.31 -2.81
CA VAL A 351 6.21 -11.04 -2.13
C VAL A 351 6.64 -11.37 -0.72
N LYS A 352 7.87 -10.98 -0.35
CA LYS A 352 8.50 -11.29 0.92
C LYS A 352 8.45 -10.09 1.85
N VAL A 353 7.94 -10.29 3.07
CA VAL A 353 7.95 -9.33 4.19
C VAL A 353 8.54 -10.05 5.40
N ASP A 354 9.59 -9.52 6.00
CA ASP A 354 10.30 -10.11 7.16
C ASP A 354 10.64 -11.60 6.99
N GLY A 355 11.10 -11.97 5.78
CA GLY A 355 11.44 -13.36 5.45
C GLY A 355 10.28 -14.27 5.11
N LYS A 356 9.03 -13.82 5.27
CA LYS A 356 7.82 -14.62 5.04
C LYS A 356 7.10 -14.23 3.76
N ALA A 357 6.46 -15.20 3.10
CA ALA A 357 5.57 -14.95 1.97
C ALA A 357 4.28 -14.28 2.45
N VAL A 358 3.82 -13.26 1.74
CA VAL A 358 2.53 -12.57 2.00
C VAL A 358 1.58 -12.63 0.81
N SER A 359 2.10 -12.85 -0.36
CA SER A 359 1.37 -13.07 -1.61
C SER A 359 2.28 -13.78 -2.59
N GLY A 360 1.74 -14.57 -3.49
CA GLY A 360 2.56 -15.25 -4.48
C GLY A 360 1.78 -15.79 -5.67
N GLY A 361 2.52 -16.33 -6.63
CA GLY A 361 2.00 -16.96 -7.83
C GLY A 361 2.96 -18.04 -8.33
N THR A 362 2.45 -18.92 -9.17
CA THR A 362 3.22 -20.02 -9.79
C THR A 362 2.98 -20.09 -11.27
N VAL A 363 3.98 -20.55 -12.02
CA VAL A 363 3.90 -20.77 -13.48
C VAL A 363 4.76 -21.95 -13.88
N ALA A 364 4.35 -22.68 -14.92
CA ALA A 364 5.21 -23.67 -15.57
C ALA A 364 6.38 -22.98 -16.28
N ALA A 365 7.57 -23.54 -16.13
CA ALA A 365 8.76 -23.05 -16.84
C ALA A 365 8.61 -23.21 -18.35
N VAL A 366 9.07 -22.22 -19.10
CA VAL A 366 9.23 -22.26 -20.56
C VAL A 366 10.67 -21.86 -20.84
N VAL A 367 11.53 -22.83 -21.09
CA VAL A 367 12.96 -22.57 -21.37
C VAL A 367 13.24 -22.37 -22.84
N GLY A 368 14.34 -21.69 -23.17
CA GLY A 368 14.83 -21.56 -24.53
C GLY A 368 15.40 -22.86 -25.07
N SER A 369 15.52 -22.98 -26.37
CA SER A 369 16.16 -24.11 -27.05
C SER A 369 17.66 -23.88 -27.22
#